data_dcf025e3d8362f07245a94d194f05fe8
#
_entry.id   dcf025e3d8362f07245a94d194f05fe8
#
_cell.length_a   1.000
_cell.length_b   1.000
_cell.length_c   1.000
_cell.angle_alpha   90.00
_cell.angle_beta   90.00
_cell.angle_gamma   90.00
#
_symmetry.space_group_name_H-M   'P 1'
#
loop_
_entity.id
_entity.type
_entity.pdbx_description
1 polymer ?
#
loop_
_entity_poly.entity_id
_entity_poly.type
_entity_poly.pdbx_seq_one_letter_code
_entity_poly.pdbx_strand_id
1 'polypeptide(L)'
;MAPDCPSEWLQMDLYLFRDDEVVFYVGQSAVAYRRIWEHLTGGYKGRSMAGRFLLCNWPSSLRYTIELVCSKDDEFFSFGGDLNAAERGLIERYRPCFNEALNGNPTPLPIHYAPPNATILGPRSINRLVRDALDLARAKERREAAMDFYGGD
;
A
#
# COMPACT_ATOMS: atom_id res chain seq x y z
N MET A 1 -3.49 -3.89 17.83
CA MET A 1 -2.03 -4.09 17.85
C MET A 1 -1.60 -4.58 16.48
N ALA A 2 -0.54 -4.02 15.89
CA ALA A 2 -0.05 -4.52 14.61
C ALA A 2 0.46 -5.95 14.77
N PRO A 3 0.24 -6.84 13.79
CA PRO A 3 0.88 -8.16 13.79
C PRO A 3 2.40 -8.06 13.82
N ASP A 4 3.06 -9.11 14.26
CA ASP A 4 4.52 -9.15 14.27
C ASP A 4 5.06 -8.97 12.85
N CYS A 5 6.08 -8.12 12.72
CA CYS A 5 6.73 -7.89 11.44
C CYS A 5 7.60 -9.09 11.07
N PRO A 6 7.43 -9.69 9.88
CA PRO A 6 8.36 -10.69 9.40
C PRO A 6 9.81 -10.16 9.40
N SER A 7 10.76 -11.00 9.80
CA SER A 7 12.15 -10.57 9.97
C SER A 7 12.79 -10.01 8.69
N GLU A 8 12.41 -10.56 7.54
CA GLU A 8 12.87 -10.12 6.22
C GLU A 8 12.34 -8.73 5.82
N TRP A 9 11.31 -8.22 6.48
CA TRP A 9 10.74 -6.90 6.21
C TRP A 9 11.27 -5.81 7.14
N LEU A 10 12.03 -6.16 8.16
CA LEU A 10 12.55 -5.19 9.12
C LEU A 10 13.49 -4.15 8.49
N GLN A 11 14.15 -4.50 7.40
CA GLN A 11 15.05 -3.63 6.64
C GLN A 11 14.32 -2.74 5.62
N MET A 12 13.02 -2.98 5.38
CA MET A 12 12.24 -2.20 4.43
C MET A 12 11.86 -0.85 5.05
N ASP A 13 12.24 0.23 4.39
CA ASP A 13 12.13 1.59 4.88
C ASP A 13 11.38 2.54 3.92
N LEU A 14 11.08 2.06 2.72
CA LEU A 14 10.23 2.71 1.73
C LEU A 14 9.01 1.83 1.42
N TYR A 15 7.91 2.45 1.05
CA TYR A 15 6.70 1.73 0.67
C TYR A 15 5.85 2.52 -0.31
N LEU A 16 5.11 1.78 -1.15
CA LEU A 16 4.19 2.32 -2.14
C LEU A 16 2.83 1.66 -1.99
N PHE A 17 1.78 2.46 -2.06
CA PHE A 17 0.42 1.97 -2.28
C PHE A 17 0.08 2.15 -3.76
N ARG A 18 -0.24 1.07 -4.43
CA ARG A 18 -0.52 1.10 -5.86
C ARG A 18 -1.51 0.03 -6.31
N ASP A 19 -2.04 0.20 -7.50
CA ASP A 19 -2.61 -0.88 -8.31
C ASP A 19 -1.84 -0.99 -9.64
N ASP A 20 -2.40 -1.68 -10.62
CA ASP A 20 -1.76 -1.84 -11.92
C ASP A 20 -1.75 -0.54 -12.75
N GLU A 21 -2.60 0.42 -12.40
CA GLU A 21 -2.79 1.66 -13.17
C GLU A 21 -1.97 2.83 -12.62
N VAL A 22 -2.06 3.07 -11.31
CA VAL A 22 -1.44 4.24 -10.68
C VAL A 22 -0.77 3.90 -9.34
N VAL A 23 0.19 4.72 -8.97
CA VAL A 23 0.72 4.77 -7.60
C VAL A 23 -0.06 5.83 -6.83
N PHE A 24 -0.68 5.44 -5.72
CA PHE A 24 -1.49 6.33 -4.90
C PHE A 24 -0.65 7.13 -3.92
N TYR A 25 0.32 6.47 -3.29
CA TYR A 25 1.13 7.08 -2.24
C TYR A 25 2.50 6.41 -2.15
N VAL A 26 3.51 7.22 -1.85
CA VAL A 26 4.87 6.78 -1.51
C VAL A 26 5.20 7.32 -0.13
N GLY A 27 5.83 6.51 0.71
CA GLY A 27 6.24 6.93 2.03
C GLY A 27 7.53 6.28 2.49
N GLN A 28 8.06 6.80 3.58
CA GLN A 28 9.25 6.29 4.26
C GLN A 28 9.01 6.10 5.75
N SER A 29 9.72 5.17 6.34
CA SER A 29 9.75 4.96 7.79
C SER A 29 10.94 4.08 8.14
N ALA A 30 11.51 4.24 9.31
CA ALA A 30 12.54 3.32 9.82
C ALA A 30 12.09 1.85 9.75
N VAL A 31 10.81 1.59 9.92
CA VAL A 31 10.18 0.28 9.67
C VAL A 31 8.89 0.50 8.91
N ALA A 32 8.94 0.35 7.59
CA ALA A 32 7.79 0.61 6.69
C ALA A 32 6.54 -0.19 7.09
N TYR A 33 6.70 -1.44 7.48
CA TYR A 33 5.60 -2.29 7.93
C TYR A 33 4.76 -1.67 9.05
N ARG A 34 5.40 -1.07 10.06
CA ARG A 34 4.67 -0.38 11.15
C ARG A 34 3.90 0.83 10.63
N ARG A 35 4.54 1.59 9.76
CA ARG A 35 3.92 2.79 9.20
C ARG A 35 2.70 2.48 8.37
N ILE A 36 2.70 1.38 7.64
CA ILE A 36 1.54 0.89 6.89
C ILE A 36 0.36 0.62 7.82
N TRP A 37 0.59 -0.05 8.95
CA TRP A 37 -0.45 -0.28 9.95
C TRP A 37 -0.98 1.01 10.58
N GLU A 38 -0.12 2.00 10.78
CA GLU A 38 -0.53 3.34 11.23
C GLU A 38 -1.43 4.03 10.20
N HIS A 39 -1.14 3.90 8.91
CA HIS A 39 -2.00 4.41 7.86
C HIS A 39 -3.38 3.75 7.87
N LEU A 40 -3.43 2.45 7.96
CA LEU A 40 -4.70 1.71 8.03
C LEU A 40 -5.52 2.12 9.25
N THR A 41 -4.91 2.13 10.43
CA THR A 41 -5.57 2.56 11.68
C THR A 41 -5.96 4.05 11.63
N GLY A 42 -5.08 4.89 11.12
CA GLY A 42 -5.30 6.33 10.96
C GLY A 42 -6.39 6.67 9.94
N GLY A 43 -6.62 5.80 8.95
CA GLY A 43 -7.70 5.95 7.99
C GLY A 43 -9.08 5.97 8.65
N TYR A 44 -9.33 5.08 9.60
CA TYR A 44 -10.58 5.07 10.39
C TYR A 44 -10.77 6.32 11.24
N LYS A 45 -9.67 6.93 11.67
CA LYS A 45 -9.67 8.15 12.51
C LYS A 45 -9.59 9.44 11.68
N GLY A 46 -9.58 9.33 10.36
CA GLY A 46 -9.41 10.47 9.46
C GLY A 46 -8.01 11.11 9.50
N ARG A 47 -7.00 10.43 10.03
CA ARG A 47 -5.62 10.93 10.18
C ARG A 47 -4.69 10.58 9.03
N SER A 48 -5.08 9.63 8.19
CA SER A 48 -4.32 9.20 7.04
C SER A 48 -5.16 9.25 5.77
N MET A 49 -4.75 10.07 4.83
CA MET A 49 -5.40 10.17 3.52
C MET A 49 -5.27 8.85 2.74
N ALA A 50 -4.09 8.25 2.71
CA ALA A 50 -3.85 6.97 2.05
C ALA A 50 -4.69 5.85 2.68
N GLY A 51 -4.70 5.75 4.01
CA GLY A 51 -5.51 4.77 4.71
C GLY A 51 -7.01 4.97 4.47
N ARG A 52 -7.49 6.21 4.50
CA ARG A 52 -8.88 6.53 4.21
C ARG A 52 -9.27 6.19 2.77
N PHE A 53 -8.39 6.44 1.81
CA PHE A 53 -8.60 6.06 0.41
C PHE A 53 -8.81 4.55 0.25
N LEU A 54 -8.00 3.73 0.93
CA LEU A 54 -8.17 2.28 0.93
C LEU A 54 -9.55 1.86 1.46
N LEU A 55 -10.01 2.49 2.53
CA LEU A 55 -11.32 2.21 3.12
C LEU A 55 -12.49 2.66 2.23
N CYS A 56 -12.37 3.81 1.56
CA CYS A 56 -13.39 4.32 0.64
C CYS A 56 -13.54 3.45 -0.61
N ASN A 57 -12.49 2.73 -1.00
CA ASN A 57 -12.47 1.85 -2.17
C ASN A 57 -12.64 0.37 -1.81
N TRP A 58 -13.01 0.06 -0.57
CA TRP A 58 -13.33 -1.31 -0.17
C TRP A 58 -14.58 -1.83 -0.88
N PRO A 59 -14.64 -3.09 -1.34
CA PRO A 59 -13.61 -4.14 -1.27
C PRO A 59 -12.61 -4.14 -2.43
N SER A 60 -12.73 -3.26 -3.41
CA SER A 60 -11.79 -3.20 -4.56
C SER A 60 -10.35 -2.98 -4.13
N SER A 61 -10.14 -2.23 -3.03
CA SER A 61 -8.82 -1.98 -2.44
C SER A 61 -8.12 -3.24 -1.90
N LEU A 62 -8.82 -4.36 -1.72
CA LEU A 62 -8.18 -5.67 -1.43
C LEU A 62 -7.24 -6.15 -2.54
N ARG A 63 -7.39 -5.61 -3.76
CA ARG A 63 -6.55 -5.93 -4.91
C ARG A 63 -5.37 -4.98 -5.07
N TYR A 64 -5.31 -3.91 -4.28
CA TYR A 64 -4.19 -2.98 -4.33
C TYR A 64 -2.95 -3.64 -3.72
N THR A 65 -1.82 -3.25 -4.25
CA THR A 65 -0.52 -3.76 -3.79
C THR A 65 0.12 -2.74 -2.85
N ILE A 66 0.65 -3.22 -1.75
CA ILE A 66 1.56 -2.49 -0.90
C ILE A 66 2.95 -3.06 -1.16
N GLU A 67 3.78 -2.28 -1.84
CA GLU A 67 5.13 -2.65 -2.19
C GLU A 67 6.09 -2.13 -1.12
N LEU A 68 6.91 -3.01 -0.58
CA LEU A 68 7.96 -2.67 0.38
C LEU A 68 9.31 -2.64 -0.35
N VAL A 69 10.09 -1.60 -0.10
CA VAL A 69 11.36 -1.37 -0.78
C VAL A 69 12.42 -0.99 0.26
N CYS A 70 13.66 -1.38 0.02
CA CYS A 70 14.80 -1.01 0.83
C CYS A 70 15.59 0.12 0.15
N SER A 71 15.81 1.23 0.84
CA SER A 71 16.60 2.35 0.31
C SER A 71 18.06 2.02 0.06
N LYS A 72 18.51 0.86 0.54
CA LYS A 72 19.89 0.34 0.32
C LYS A 72 20.00 -0.54 -0.92
N ASP A 73 18.90 -0.80 -1.62
CA ASP A 73 18.94 -1.55 -2.87
C ASP A 73 19.69 -0.78 -3.96
N ASP A 74 20.24 -1.51 -4.92
CA ASP A 74 21.11 -0.96 -5.96
C ASP A 74 20.49 0.17 -6.78
N GLU A 75 19.17 0.14 -6.99
CA GLU A 75 18.44 1.19 -7.70
C GLU A 75 18.51 2.57 -7.00
N PHE A 76 18.82 2.60 -5.70
CA PHE A 76 18.97 3.83 -4.90
C PHE A 76 20.42 4.21 -4.64
N PHE A 77 21.37 3.52 -5.25
CA PHE A 77 22.82 3.74 -5.03
C PHE A 77 23.23 5.21 -5.25
N SER A 78 22.65 5.88 -6.24
CA SER A 78 22.93 7.27 -6.57
C SER A 78 22.55 8.27 -5.48
N PHE A 79 21.68 7.88 -4.54
CA PHE A 79 21.24 8.73 -3.44
C PHE A 79 22.15 8.65 -2.19
N GLY A 80 23.21 7.84 -2.22
CA GLY A 80 24.24 7.80 -1.18
C GLY A 80 23.76 7.34 0.20
N GLY A 81 22.68 6.56 0.28
CA GLY A 81 22.08 6.10 1.53
C GLY A 81 21.17 7.13 2.23
N ASP A 82 20.89 8.25 1.58
CA ASP A 82 19.92 9.24 2.08
C ASP A 82 18.49 8.77 1.81
N LEU A 83 17.78 8.41 2.87
CA LEU A 83 16.40 7.93 2.81
C LEU A 83 15.43 9.00 2.25
N ASN A 84 15.62 10.26 2.61
CA ASN A 84 14.79 11.35 2.07
C ASN A 84 15.01 11.53 0.57
N ALA A 85 16.25 11.41 0.10
CA ALA A 85 16.56 11.49 -1.33
C ALA A 85 15.96 10.30 -2.10
N ALA A 86 16.00 9.10 -1.54
CA ALA A 86 15.39 7.92 -2.13
C ALA A 86 13.86 8.05 -2.22
N GLU A 87 13.19 8.52 -1.17
CA GLU A 87 11.75 8.79 -1.20
C GLU A 87 11.40 9.84 -2.27
N ARG A 88 12.14 10.93 -2.32
CA ARG A 88 11.97 11.98 -3.34
C ARG A 88 12.12 11.41 -4.74
N GLY A 89 13.12 10.57 -4.98
CA GLY A 89 13.33 9.90 -6.26
C GLY A 89 12.14 9.04 -6.68
N LEU A 90 11.53 8.30 -5.74
CA LEU A 90 10.31 7.54 -6.01
C LEU A 90 9.10 8.43 -6.30
N ILE A 91 8.95 9.54 -5.57
CA ILE A 91 7.87 10.51 -5.80
C ILE A 91 8.00 11.16 -7.19
N GLU A 92 9.19 11.56 -7.58
CA GLU A 92 9.45 12.11 -8.92
C GLU A 92 9.17 11.11 -10.03
N ARG A 93 9.56 9.85 -9.83
CA ARG A 93 9.39 8.77 -10.81
C ARG A 93 7.92 8.41 -11.01
N TYR A 94 7.17 8.23 -9.92
CA TYR A 94 5.80 7.70 -9.97
C TYR A 94 4.73 8.78 -9.94
N ARG A 95 5.05 9.99 -9.48
CA ARG A 95 4.10 11.10 -9.31
C ARG A 95 2.80 10.65 -8.65
N PRO A 96 2.87 10.10 -7.41
CA PRO A 96 1.71 9.52 -6.75
C PRO A 96 0.58 10.54 -6.53
N CYS A 97 -0.65 10.06 -6.48
CA CYS A 97 -1.84 10.91 -6.42
C CYS A 97 -1.92 11.74 -5.12
N PHE A 98 -1.46 11.18 -4.00
CA PHE A 98 -1.69 11.74 -2.66
C PHE A 98 -0.45 12.29 -1.95
N ASN A 99 0.72 12.28 -2.57
CA ASN A 99 1.87 12.98 -2.03
C ASN A 99 1.77 14.46 -2.41
N GLU A 100 1.54 15.31 -1.44
CA GLU A 100 1.51 16.77 -1.64
C GLU A 100 2.92 17.36 -1.52
N ALA A 101 3.64 16.95 -0.47
CA ALA A 101 5.03 17.37 -0.28
C ALA A 101 5.95 16.72 -1.33
N LEU A 102 6.90 17.49 -1.86
CA LEU A 102 7.93 17.04 -2.81
C LEU A 102 7.39 16.55 -4.17
N ASN A 103 6.12 16.76 -4.44
CA ASN A 103 5.45 16.32 -5.67
C ASN A 103 4.88 17.54 -6.41
N GLY A 104 5.69 18.13 -7.28
CA GLY A 104 5.31 19.32 -8.06
C GLY A 104 4.25 19.06 -9.14
N ASN A 105 4.03 17.79 -9.50
CA ASN A 105 3.09 17.40 -10.54
C ASN A 105 2.45 16.03 -10.22
N PRO A 106 1.55 15.96 -9.21
CA PRO A 106 0.89 14.71 -8.86
C PRO A 106 0.02 14.19 -10.00
N THR A 107 -0.04 12.87 -10.14
CA THR A 107 -0.96 12.23 -11.07
C THR A 107 -2.40 12.45 -10.56
N PRO A 108 -3.32 12.97 -11.38
CA PRO A 108 -4.71 13.08 -10.99
C PRO A 108 -5.31 11.71 -10.67
N LEU A 109 -6.10 11.63 -9.59
CA LEU A 109 -6.81 10.40 -9.27
C LEU A 109 -7.83 10.10 -10.38
N PRO A 110 -7.77 8.93 -11.06
CA PRO A 110 -8.76 8.55 -12.06
C PRO A 110 -10.19 8.55 -11.49
N ILE A 111 -11.16 8.94 -12.30
CA ILE A 111 -12.54 9.18 -11.87
C ILE A 111 -13.26 7.96 -11.32
N HIS A 112 -12.83 6.75 -11.69
CA HIS A 112 -13.46 5.51 -11.22
C HIS A 112 -13.10 5.13 -9.77
N TYR A 113 -12.10 5.79 -9.16
CA TYR A 113 -11.81 5.61 -7.74
C TYR A 113 -12.66 6.54 -6.87
N ALA A 114 -13.08 6.04 -5.71
CA ALA A 114 -13.68 6.89 -4.70
C ALA A 114 -12.58 7.75 -4.03
N PRO A 115 -12.76 9.08 -3.95
CA PRO A 115 -11.78 9.96 -3.32
C PRO A 115 -11.71 9.73 -1.80
N PRO A 116 -10.62 10.17 -1.11
CA PRO A 116 -10.46 9.95 0.34
C PRO A 116 -11.54 10.60 1.21
N ASN A 117 -12.25 11.58 0.69
CA ASN A 117 -13.36 12.24 1.40
C ASN A 117 -14.74 11.59 1.15
N ALA A 118 -14.80 10.52 0.37
CA ALA A 118 -16.03 9.77 0.15
C ALA A 118 -16.49 9.03 1.42
N THR A 119 -17.72 8.49 1.39
CA THR A 119 -18.24 7.66 2.47
C THR A 119 -17.51 6.33 2.53
N ILE A 120 -17.08 5.92 3.73
CA ILE A 120 -16.49 4.60 3.94
C ILE A 120 -17.59 3.55 3.88
N LEU A 121 -17.51 2.65 2.90
CA LEU A 121 -18.44 1.54 2.69
C LEU A 121 -17.95 0.22 3.30
N GLY A 122 -16.68 0.15 3.65
CA GLY A 122 -16.03 -1.05 4.15
C GLY A 122 -16.23 -1.32 5.63
N PRO A 123 -15.52 -2.34 6.15
CA PRO A 123 -15.58 -2.71 7.55
C PRO A 123 -15.16 -1.54 8.46
N ARG A 124 -15.86 -1.38 9.57
CA ARG A 124 -15.61 -0.29 10.54
C ARG A 124 -14.52 -0.59 11.56
N SER A 125 -13.82 -1.71 11.43
CA SER A 125 -12.70 -2.07 12.29
C SER A 125 -11.56 -2.71 11.51
N ILE A 126 -10.33 -2.43 11.93
CA ILE A 126 -9.12 -3.02 11.34
C ILE A 126 -9.13 -4.55 11.46
N ASN A 127 -9.65 -5.11 12.54
CA ASN A 127 -9.73 -6.56 12.74
C ASN A 127 -10.62 -7.22 11.71
N ARG A 128 -11.73 -6.61 11.35
CA ARG A 128 -12.62 -7.12 10.32
C ARG A 128 -11.99 -6.99 8.93
N LEU A 129 -11.32 -5.87 8.67
CA LEU A 129 -10.58 -5.66 7.43
C LEU A 129 -9.51 -6.74 7.22
N VAL A 130 -8.73 -7.04 8.25
CA VAL A 130 -7.71 -8.10 8.23
C VAL A 130 -8.35 -9.47 8.00
N ARG A 131 -9.46 -9.75 8.66
CA ARG A 131 -10.21 -11.02 8.46
C ARG A 131 -10.67 -11.17 7.02
N ASP A 132 -11.30 -10.15 6.46
CA ASP A 132 -11.80 -10.16 5.08
C ASP A 132 -10.65 -10.33 4.08
N ALA A 133 -9.50 -9.69 4.31
CA ALA A 133 -8.30 -9.86 3.50
C ALA A 133 -7.74 -11.29 3.56
N LEU A 134 -7.71 -11.91 4.74
CA LEU A 134 -7.27 -13.28 4.91
C LEU A 134 -8.23 -14.27 4.23
N ASP A 135 -9.53 -14.05 4.32
CA ASP A 135 -10.53 -14.89 3.67
C ASP A 135 -10.41 -14.80 2.13
N LEU A 136 -10.14 -13.63 1.60
CA LEU A 136 -9.88 -13.44 0.17
C LEU A 136 -8.61 -14.16 -0.28
N ALA A 137 -7.52 -14.06 0.48
CA ALA A 137 -6.26 -14.74 0.19
C ALA A 137 -6.45 -16.28 0.16
N ARG A 138 -7.14 -16.84 1.16
CA ARG A 138 -7.46 -18.28 1.21
C ARG A 138 -8.35 -18.73 0.05
N ALA A 139 -9.30 -17.89 -0.37
CA ALA A 139 -10.14 -18.19 -1.52
C ALA A 139 -9.34 -18.22 -2.82
N LYS A 140 -8.36 -17.32 -2.97
CA LYS A 140 -7.44 -17.28 -4.10
C LYS A 140 -6.57 -18.53 -4.14
N GLU A 141 -5.93 -18.89 -3.04
CA GLU A 141 -5.10 -20.11 -2.93
C GLU A 141 -5.88 -21.39 -3.30
N ARG A 142 -7.14 -21.50 -2.82
CA ARG A 142 -8.00 -22.64 -3.19
C ARG A 142 -8.32 -22.70 -4.67
N ARG A 143 -8.51 -21.55 -5.32
CA ARG A 143 -8.77 -21.49 -6.77
C ARG A 143 -7.54 -21.90 -7.56
N GLU A 144 -6.36 -21.40 -7.16
CA GLU A 144 -5.08 -21.74 -7.81
C GLU A 144 -4.78 -23.23 -7.67
N ALA A 145 -4.92 -23.80 -6.48
CA ALA A 145 -4.75 -25.23 -6.24
C ALA A 145 -5.74 -26.10 -7.05
N ALA A 146 -6.99 -25.66 -7.22
CA ALA A 146 -7.97 -26.36 -8.06
C ALA A 146 -7.60 -26.30 -9.55
N MET A 147 -7.08 -25.16 -10.03
CA MET A 147 -6.63 -25.03 -11.41
C MET A 147 -5.42 -25.92 -11.71
N ASP A 148 -4.46 -26.01 -10.79
CA ASP A 148 -3.29 -26.90 -10.93
C ASP A 148 -3.70 -28.38 -10.93
N PHE A 149 -4.73 -28.76 -10.19
CA PHE A 149 -5.24 -30.13 -10.14
C PHE A 149 -5.98 -30.53 -11.43
N TYR A 150 -6.73 -29.61 -12.04
CA TYR A 150 -7.51 -29.88 -13.26
C TYR A 150 -6.77 -29.51 -14.57
N GLY A 151 -5.66 -28.79 -14.50
CA GLY A 151 -4.87 -28.35 -15.64
C GLY A 151 -3.67 -29.25 -16.01
N GLY A 152 -3.50 -30.36 -15.33
CA GLY A 152 -2.41 -31.33 -15.56
C GLY A 152 -2.83 -32.47 -16.48
N ASP A 153 -3.07 -32.18 -17.74
CA ASP A 153 -3.08 -33.20 -18.83
C ASP A 153 -2.10 -32.79 -19.95
#